data_67686db6b38ebeec74dec440b0555831
#
_entry.id   67686db6b38ebeec74dec440b0555831
#
_cell.length_a   1.000
_cell.length_b   1.000
_cell.length_c   1.000
_cell.angle_alpha   90.00
_cell.angle_beta   90.00
_cell.angle_gamma   90.00
#
_symmetry.space_group_name_H-M   'P 1'
#
loop_
_entity.id
_entity.type
_entity.pdbx_description
1 polymer ?
#
loop_
_entity_poly.entity_id
_entity_poly.type
_entity_poly.pdbx_seq_one_letter_code
_entity_poly.pdbx_strand_id
1 'polypeptide(L)'
;MFQHAKLALVVVIALPALAAAAGDTRLADAAMAGDHAAVRALLAKKPGATTLDVNLPGTDGSPALHWAVRRNDVDTAKLLIAAGADVKRPNRLGLAPLPIAAGIGSSAMLRILLDAGADPNSADHTGETALMIAARVGVLDAVQVLIERGASVDQREEAFQQTALMFAVRENHAPVVKLLIAKGASVNARTRVGQTPNWVLPNSVPGFGFGVGIVRGGLPARGVRAPIPGALSPLQYAARDGRVEVAAMLLDAGADINIRDGNDITPLISSIVNNRPQVARLLIDRGADIMAADWYGRTPLWAAIEVRNMDVDNASFDNSIDRAPHLELIRMLLAKGVDPNVRMKEVPPVRRAFLRATGDLSWVDMTGQTPFLRAALAGDLTVMRLLLQHKADPMIGTFAGTSPLMIAAGVNWVFSQTYDEGQAARLEAVKLCHELGMDVNQQNSMGLTALMGAANNGSDAIIRFLVEKGAKLDLKDKEGRSALTWAEGVFLATHPGRPKPTSIALLKELMAKAGITQ
;
A
#
# COMPACT_ATOMS: atom_id res chain seq x y z
N MET A 1 28.36 8.61 -63.73
CA MET A 1 28.98 7.38 -64.20
C MET A 1 28.93 6.38 -63.05
N PHE A 2 28.44 5.19 -63.34
CA PHE A 2 28.21 4.00 -62.47
C PHE A 2 26.99 3.98 -61.54
N GLN A 3 25.93 3.46 -62.13
CA GLN A 3 24.78 2.81 -61.53
C GLN A 3 25.22 1.52 -60.82
N HIS A 4 24.76 1.29 -59.61
CA HIS A 4 24.68 -0.06 -59.06
C HIS A 4 23.24 -0.37 -58.71
N ALA A 5 22.66 -1.18 -59.59
CA ALA A 5 21.37 -1.86 -59.38
C ALA A 5 21.54 -2.87 -58.25
N LYS A 6 20.79 -2.78 -57.19
CA LYS A 6 20.62 -3.85 -56.18
C LYS A 6 19.42 -4.73 -56.59
N LEU A 7 19.72 -5.90 -57.06
CA LEU A 7 18.75 -6.99 -57.25
C LEU A 7 18.22 -7.40 -55.86
N ALA A 8 16.95 -7.14 -55.58
CA ALA A 8 16.26 -7.69 -54.43
C ALA A 8 15.82 -9.13 -54.76
N LEU A 9 16.51 -10.12 -54.19
CA LEU A 9 16.11 -11.52 -54.25
C LEU A 9 14.94 -11.73 -53.28
N VAL A 10 13.73 -11.80 -53.77
CA VAL A 10 12.55 -12.22 -53.01
C VAL A 10 12.62 -13.76 -52.87
N VAL A 11 13.10 -14.22 -51.75
CA VAL A 11 12.97 -15.63 -51.36
C VAL A 11 11.56 -15.83 -50.82
N VAL A 12 10.68 -16.33 -51.68
CA VAL A 12 9.39 -16.88 -51.25
C VAL A 12 9.67 -18.22 -50.55
N ILE A 13 9.79 -18.19 -49.24
CA ILE A 13 9.75 -19.42 -48.45
C ILE A 13 8.30 -19.88 -48.43
N ALA A 14 7.97 -20.82 -49.30
CA ALA A 14 6.75 -21.59 -49.17
C ALA A 14 6.88 -22.41 -47.89
N LEU A 15 6.28 -21.92 -46.79
CA LEU A 15 5.99 -22.73 -45.63
C LEU A 15 4.98 -23.81 -46.07
N PRO A 16 5.30 -25.10 -45.97
CA PRO A 16 4.27 -26.09 -46.11
C PRO A 16 3.27 -25.81 -44.99
N ALA A 17 2.06 -25.45 -45.37
CA ALA A 17 0.93 -25.46 -44.47
C ALA A 17 0.82 -26.89 -43.93
N LEU A 18 1.27 -27.15 -42.71
CA LEU A 18 0.85 -28.29 -41.95
C LEU A 18 -0.65 -28.08 -41.72
N ALA A 19 -1.46 -28.48 -42.67
CA ALA A 19 -2.87 -28.72 -42.45
C ALA A 19 -2.92 -29.92 -41.50
N ALA A 20 -2.71 -29.66 -40.19
CA ALA A 20 -3.21 -30.55 -39.18
C ALA A 20 -4.69 -30.70 -39.53
N ALA A 21 -5.15 -31.96 -39.73
CA ALA A 21 -6.53 -32.25 -40.00
C ALA A 21 -7.38 -31.49 -39.00
N ALA A 22 -7.99 -30.38 -39.45
CA ALA A 22 -8.84 -29.56 -38.63
C ALA A 22 -10.02 -30.45 -38.26
N GLY A 23 -10.05 -30.94 -37.03
CA GLY A 23 -11.15 -31.75 -36.54
C GLY A 23 -12.44 -30.93 -36.64
N ASP A 24 -13.56 -31.59 -36.56
CA ASP A 24 -14.88 -30.96 -36.72
C ASP A 24 -15.22 -30.01 -35.57
N THR A 25 -14.85 -28.72 -35.67
CA THR A 25 -15.04 -27.69 -34.66
C THR A 25 -16.48 -27.17 -34.57
N ARG A 26 -17.37 -27.59 -35.47
CA ARG A 26 -18.75 -27.07 -35.57
C ARG A 26 -19.50 -27.08 -34.25
N LEU A 27 -19.27 -28.06 -33.37
CA LEU A 27 -19.91 -28.16 -32.07
C LEU A 27 -19.45 -27.01 -31.12
N ALA A 28 -18.14 -26.75 -31.07
CA ALA A 28 -17.59 -25.70 -30.27
C ALA A 28 -18.03 -24.32 -30.82
N ASP A 29 -18.06 -24.16 -32.13
CA ASP A 29 -18.49 -22.93 -32.81
C ASP A 29 -20.00 -22.65 -32.57
N ALA A 30 -20.85 -23.68 -32.65
CA ALA A 30 -22.28 -23.58 -32.34
C ALA A 30 -22.52 -23.23 -30.87
N ALA A 31 -21.79 -23.84 -29.93
CA ALA A 31 -21.86 -23.50 -28.52
C ALA A 31 -21.34 -22.07 -28.24
N MET A 32 -20.28 -21.64 -28.92
CA MET A 32 -19.77 -20.28 -28.86
C MET A 32 -20.80 -19.27 -29.36
N ALA A 33 -21.49 -19.56 -30.45
CA ALA A 33 -22.57 -18.72 -30.99
C ALA A 33 -23.85 -18.73 -30.13
N GLY A 34 -24.03 -19.72 -29.26
CA GLY A 34 -25.26 -19.94 -28.50
C GLY A 34 -26.38 -20.52 -29.36
N ASP A 35 -26.04 -21.21 -30.44
CA ASP A 35 -27.02 -21.88 -31.33
C ASP A 35 -27.38 -23.25 -30.75
N HIS A 36 -28.40 -23.23 -29.87
CA HIS A 36 -28.91 -24.44 -29.24
C HIS A 36 -29.46 -25.48 -30.25
N ALA A 37 -30.04 -25.00 -31.36
CA ALA A 37 -30.59 -25.87 -32.36
C ALA A 37 -29.48 -26.62 -33.11
N ALA A 38 -28.44 -25.91 -33.51
CA ALA A 38 -27.25 -26.51 -34.11
C ALA A 38 -26.54 -27.49 -33.16
N VAL A 39 -26.37 -27.14 -31.88
CA VAL A 39 -25.80 -28.03 -30.86
C VAL A 39 -26.60 -29.35 -30.79
N ARG A 40 -27.92 -29.28 -30.65
CA ARG A 40 -28.80 -30.46 -30.59
C ARG A 40 -28.71 -31.29 -31.88
N ALA A 41 -28.72 -30.62 -33.04
CA ALA A 41 -28.63 -31.31 -34.33
C ALA A 41 -27.29 -32.04 -34.51
N LEU A 42 -26.20 -31.42 -34.05
CA LEU A 42 -24.84 -32.00 -34.11
C LEU A 42 -24.69 -33.18 -33.15
N LEU A 43 -25.30 -33.13 -31.97
CA LEU A 43 -25.28 -34.21 -30.97
C LEU A 43 -26.26 -35.35 -31.27
N ALA A 44 -27.27 -35.12 -32.13
CA ALA A 44 -28.20 -36.19 -32.55
C ALA A 44 -27.46 -37.25 -33.37
N LYS A 45 -27.37 -38.48 -32.84
CA LYS A 45 -26.71 -39.60 -33.51
C LYS A 45 -27.44 -39.91 -34.81
N LYS A 46 -26.77 -39.75 -35.96
CA LYS A 46 -27.24 -40.28 -37.25
C LYS A 46 -26.61 -41.67 -37.47
N PRO A 47 -27.39 -42.68 -37.89
CA PRO A 47 -26.83 -43.97 -38.26
C PRO A 47 -25.78 -43.80 -39.39
N GLY A 48 -24.56 -44.27 -39.16
CA GLY A 48 -23.48 -44.23 -40.17
C GLY A 48 -22.65 -42.92 -40.20
N ALA A 49 -22.88 -41.96 -39.34
CA ALA A 49 -22.02 -40.76 -39.23
C ALA A 49 -20.77 -41.02 -38.39
N THR A 50 -19.65 -40.41 -38.78
CA THR A 50 -18.45 -40.35 -37.94
C THR A 50 -18.81 -39.77 -36.59
N THR A 51 -18.35 -40.41 -35.49
CA THR A 51 -18.60 -39.95 -34.14
C THR A 51 -17.96 -38.57 -33.93
N LEU A 52 -18.78 -37.57 -33.69
CA LEU A 52 -18.33 -36.21 -33.34
C LEU A 52 -17.59 -36.25 -32.00
N ASP A 53 -16.36 -35.78 -31.96
CA ASP A 53 -15.65 -35.61 -30.67
C ASP A 53 -16.20 -34.37 -29.94
N VAL A 54 -17.01 -34.63 -28.91
CA VAL A 54 -17.63 -33.56 -28.08
C VAL A 54 -16.60 -32.72 -27.36
N ASN A 55 -15.39 -33.23 -27.19
CA ASN A 55 -14.28 -32.60 -26.48
C ASN A 55 -13.31 -31.87 -27.42
N LEU A 56 -13.55 -31.88 -28.72
CA LEU A 56 -12.69 -31.17 -29.65
C LEU A 56 -12.78 -29.64 -29.38
N PRO A 57 -11.62 -28.96 -29.16
CA PRO A 57 -11.64 -27.52 -28.97
C PRO A 57 -11.92 -26.79 -30.28
N GLY A 58 -12.61 -25.63 -30.17
CA GLY A 58 -12.77 -24.70 -31.27
C GLY A 58 -11.46 -23.95 -31.60
N THR A 59 -11.54 -23.03 -32.53
CA THR A 59 -10.39 -22.23 -33.00
C THR A 59 -9.71 -21.42 -31.93
N ASP A 60 -10.43 -21.07 -30.84
CA ASP A 60 -9.93 -20.38 -29.66
C ASP A 60 -9.27 -21.33 -28.63
N GLY A 61 -9.31 -22.64 -28.88
CA GLY A 61 -8.78 -23.65 -27.98
C GLY A 61 -9.70 -24.03 -26.82
N SER A 62 -10.99 -23.63 -26.88
CA SER A 62 -12.01 -23.98 -25.88
C SER A 62 -12.99 -25.03 -26.43
N PRO A 63 -13.21 -26.16 -25.73
CA PRO A 63 -14.27 -27.12 -26.05
C PRO A 63 -15.69 -26.49 -25.92
N ALA A 64 -16.68 -27.10 -26.53
CA ALA A 64 -18.09 -26.66 -26.52
C ALA A 64 -18.63 -26.41 -25.09
N LEU A 65 -18.26 -27.30 -24.13
CA LEU A 65 -18.70 -27.16 -22.73
C LEU A 65 -18.21 -25.86 -22.08
N HIS A 66 -17.00 -25.37 -22.38
CA HIS A 66 -16.50 -24.10 -21.86
C HIS A 66 -17.35 -22.92 -22.30
N TRP A 67 -17.80 -22.93 -23.54
CA TRP A 67 -18.70 -21.91 -24.09
C TRP A 67 -20.08 -21.96 -23.46
N ALA A 68 -20.67 -23.17 -23.31
CA ALA A 68 -21.93 -23.34 -22.60
C ALA A 68 -21.84 -22.80 -21.16
N VAL A 69 -20.76 -23.12 -20.43
CA VAL A 69 -20.52 -22.59 -19.08
C VAL A 69 -20.35 -21.08 -19.10
N ARG A 70 -19.51 -20.53 -19.99
CA ARG A 70 -19.24 -19.08 -20.08
C ARG A 70 -20.50 -18.26 -20.38
N ARG A 71 -21.44 -18.83 -21.16
CA ARG A 71 -22.73 -18.23 -21.47
C ARG A 71 -23.79 -18.48 -20.39
N ASN A 72 -23.44 -19.22 -19.35
CA ASN A 72 -24.36 -19.72 -18.34
C ASN A 72 -25.55 -20.51 -18.92
N ASP A 73 -25.29 -21.23 -20.01
CA ASP A 73 -26.28 -22.03 -20.72
C ASP A 73 -26.35 -23.44 -20.12
N VAL A 74 -27.18 -23.56 -19.09
CA VAL A 74 -27.35 -24.78 -18.31
C VAL A 74 -27.87 -25.93 -19.15
N ASP A 75 -28.78 -25.66 -20.11
CA ASP A 75 -29.41 -26.71 -20.92
C ASP A 75 -28.41 -27.27 -21.93
N THR A 76 -27.66 -26.40 -22.60
CA THR A 76 -26.59 -26.85 -23.51
C THR A 76 -25.48 -27.57 -22.74
N ALA A 77 -25.11 -27.11 -21.54
CA ALA A 77 -24.11 -27.82 -20.71
C ALA A 77 -24.58 -29.25 -20.36
N LYS A 78 -25.85 -29.42 -19.95
CA LYS A 78 -26.42 -30.74 -19.68
C LYS A 78 -26.37 -31.68 -20.91
N LEU A 79 -26.72 -31.13 -22.08
CA LEU A 79 -26.67 -31.93 -23.33
C LEU A 79 -25.25 -32.37 -23.69
N LEU A 80 -24.27 -31.47 -23.54
CA LEU A 80 -22.87 -31.74 -23.80
C LEU A 80 -22.31 -32.76 -22.81
N ILE A 81 -22.61 -32.64 -21.53
CA ILE A 81 -22.19 -33.57 -20.47
C ILE A 81 -22.81 -34.97 -20.74
N ALA A 82 -24.10 -35.04 -21.07
CA ALA A 82 -24.76 -36.30 -21.43
C ALA A 82 -24.18 -36.93 -22.68
N ALA A 83 -23.61 -36.13 -23.59
CA ALA A 83 -22.89 -36.61 -24.77
C ALA A 83 -21.42 -37.01 -24.50
N GLY A 84 -20.94 -36.92 -23.26
CA GLY A 84 -19.60 -37.32 -22.86
C GLY A 84 -18.57 -36.16 -22.84
N ALA A 85 -19.04 -34.91 -22.71
CA ALA A 85 -18.12 -33.79 -22.51
C ALA A 85 -17.33 -33.94 -21.20
N ASP A 86 -16.02 -33.82 -21.28
CA ASP A 86 -15.12 -33.92 -20.12
C ASP A 86 -15.16 -32.65 -19.30
N VAL A 87 -15.79 -32.71 -18.12
CA VAL A 87 -15.94 -31.59 -17.17
C VAL A 87 -14.62 -31.17 -16.50
N LYS A 88 -13.56 -31.96 -16.64
CA LYS A 88 -12.22 -31.70 -16.06
C LYS A 88 -11.25 -31.13 -17.08
N ARG A 89 -11.56 -31.23 -18.39
CA ARG A 89 -10.64 -30.83 -19.46
C ARG A 89 -10.39 -29.31 -19.40
N PRO A 90 -9.13 -28.84 -19.29
CA PRO A 90 -8.82 -27.42 -19.37
C PRO A 90 -8.87 -26.93 -20.83
N ASN A 91 -9.16 -25.65 -21.02
CA ASN A 91 -8.99 -24.96 -22.30
C ASN A 91 -7.52 -24.60 -22.53
N ARG A 92 -7.21 -23.90 -23.64
CA ARG A 92 -5.86 -23.43 -23.96
C ARG A 92 -5.22 -22.55 -22.89
N LEU A 93 -6.02 -21.88 -22.04
CA LEU A 93 -5.55 -21.04 -20.94
C LEU A 93 -5.38 -21.83 -19.63
N GLY A 94 -5.52 -23.13 -19.64
CA GLY A 94 -5.44 -23.98 -18.45
C GLY A 94 -6.68 -23.93 -17.55
N LEU A 95 -7.78 -23.29 -18.00
CA LEU A 95 -9.00 -23.17 -17.21
C LEU A 95 -9.96 -24.33 -17.47
N ALA A 96 -10.33 -25.07 -16.43
CA ALA A 96 -11.40 -26.05 -16.47
C ALA A 96 -12.79 -25.38 -16.41
N PRO A 97 -13.88 -26.08 -16.76
CA PRO A 97 -15.24 -25.53 -16.69
C PRO A 97 -15.66 -25.03 -15.29
N LEU A 98 -15.24 -25.71 -14.22
CA LEU A 98 -15.67 -25.38 -12.84
C LEU A 98 -15.22 -24.00 -12.36
N PRO A 99 -13.92 -23.57 -12.48
CA PRO A 99 -13.47 -22.21 -12.20
C PRO A 99 -14.22 -21.15 -13.02
N ILE A 100 -14.57 -21.42 -14.27
CA ILE A 100 -15.33 -20.49 -15.11
C ILE A 100 -16.74 -20.30 -14.54
N ALA A 101 -17.41 -21.40 -14.16
CA ALA A 101 -18.74 -21.35 -13.52
C ALA A 101 -18.73 -20.57 -12.20
N ALA A 102 -17.66 -20.73 -11.40
CA ALA A 102 -17.45 -19.98 -10.16
C ALA A 102 -17.26 -18.48 -10.44
N GLY A 103 -16.51 -18.12 -11.47
CA GLY A 103 -16.29 -16.72 -11.88
C GLY A 103 -17.57 -16.01 -12.37
N ILE A 104 -18.52 -16.76 -12.92
CA ILE A 104 -19.86 -16.26 -13.30
C ILE A 104 -20.79 -16.21 -12.10
N GLY A 105 -20.50 -16.96 -11.05
CA GLY A 105 -21.35 -17.09 -9.87
C GLY A 105 -22.58 -18.00 -10.08
N SER A 106 -22.56 -18.90 -11.07
CA SER A 106 -23.71 -19.74 -11.38
C SER A 106 -23.74 -21.00 -10.52
N SER A 107 -24.49 -20.96 -9.43
CA SER A 107 -24.69 -22.11 -8.55
C SER A 107 -25.35 -23.32 -9.28
N ALA A 108 -26.23 -23.06 -10.24
CA ALA A 108 -26.85 -24.10 -11.06
C ALA A 108 -25.82 -24.82 -11.93
N MET A 109 -24.92 -24.05 -12.59
CA MET A 109 -23.86 -24.62 -13.43
C MET A 109 -22.83 -25.37 -12.58
N LEU A 110 -22.45 -24.83 -11.41
CA LEU A 110 -21.57 -25.51 -10.46
C LEU A 110 -22.13 -26.87 -10.04
N ARG A 111 -23.42 -26.96 -9.69
CA ARG A 111 -24.07 -28.22 -9.33
C ARG A 111 -23.94 -29.25 -10.45
N ILE A 112 -24.27 -28.87 -11.68
CA ILE A 112 -24.22 -29.77 -12.83
C ILE A 112 -22.81 -30.29 -13.10
N LEU A 113 -21.82 -29.42 -13.05
CA LEU A 113 -20.42 -29.81 -13.27
C LEU A 113 -19.91 -30.73 -12.16
N LEU A 114 -20.24 -30.42 -10.90
CA LEU A 114 -19.85 -31.23 -9.75
C LEU A 114 -20.58 -32.58 -9.73
N ASP A 115 -21.86 -32.63 -10.09
CA ASP A 115 -22.63 -33.87 -10.25
C ASP A 115 -22.07 -34.76 -11.37
N ALA A 116 -21.48 -34.17 -12.41
CA ALA A 116 -20.79 -34.83 -13.48
C ALA A 116 -19.34 -35.25 -13.15
N GLY A 117 -18.89 -35.02 -11.91
CA GLY A 117 -17.58 -35.44 -11.41
C GLY A 117 -16.45 -34.44 -11.60
N ALA A 118 -16.74 -33.17 -11.78
CA ALA A 118 -15.73 -32.13 -11.67
C ALA A 118 -15.11 -32.13 -10.26
N ASP A 119 -13.80 -31.94 -10.18
CA ASP A 119 -13.08 -31.87 -8.90
C ASP A 119 -13.28 -30.50 -8.25
N PRO A 120 -13.94 -30.40 -7.07
CA PRO A 120 -14.16 -29.14 -6.39
C PRO A 120 -12.87 -28.43 -5.95
N ASN A 121 -11.76 -29.17 -5.88
CA ASN A 121 -10.46 -28.69 -5.46
C ASN A 121 -9.49 -28.44 -6.63
N SER A 122 -9.95 -28.63 -7.86
CA SER A 122 -9.13 -28.31 -9.03
C SER A 122 -8.77 -26.83 -9.04
N ALA A 123 -7.48 -26.56 -9.26
CA ALA A 123 -6.93 -25.20 -9.33
C ALA A 123 -6.60 -24.86 -10.79
N ASP A 124 -6.58 -23.58 -11.11
CA ASP A 124 -6.02 -23.07 -12.35
C ASP A 124 -4.47 -23.02 -12.28
N HIS A 125 -3.85 -22.47 -13.33
CA HIS A 125 -2.40 -22.32 -13.42
C HIS A 125 -1.78 -21.37 -12.37
N THR A 126 -2.60 -20.61 -11.63
CA THR A 126 -2.18 -19.74 -10.53
C THR A 126 -2.38 -20.41 -9.16
N GLY A 127 -2.95 -21.59 -9.13
CA GLY A 127 -3.36 -22.29 -7.93
C GLY A 127 -4.69 -21.82 -7.35
N GLU A 128 -5.43 -20.91 -8.04
CA GLU A 128 -6.75 -20.47 -7.59
C GLU A 128 -7.80 -21.56 -7.83
N THR A 129 -8.53 -21.93 -6.78
CA THR A 129 -9.64 -22.90 -6.85
C THR A 129 -10.96 -22.21 -7.19
N ALA A 130 -11.95 -23.01 -7.60
CA ALA A 130 -13.31 -22.51 -7.82
C ALA A 130 -13.89 -21.82 -6.57
N LEU A 131 -13.58 -22.33 -5.36
CA LEU A 131 -14.00 -21.72 -4.10
C LEU A 131 -13.38 -20.33 -3.87
N MET A 132 -12.10 -20.15 -4.18
CA MET A 132 -11.42 -18.84 -4.08
C MET A 132 -12.04 -17.82 -5.03
N ILE A 133 -12.31 -18.26 -6.27
CA ILE A 133 -12.93 -17.43 -7.31
C ILE A 133 -14.36 -17.03 -6.88
N ALA A 134 -15.19 -17.98 -6.43
CA ALA A 134 -16.54 -17.70 -5.95
C ALA A 134 -16.54 -16.77 -4.74
N ALA A 135 -15.59 -16.94 -3.81
CA ALA A 135 -15.41 -16.08 -2.65
C ALA A 135 -15.03 -14.64 -3.04
N ARG A 136 -14.20 -14.48 -4.07
CA ARG A 136 -13.82 -13.18 -4.65
C ARG A 136 -15.00 -12.49 -5.34
N VAL A 137 -15.83 -13.25 -6.06
CA VAL A 137 -17.04 -12.74 -6.74
C VAL A 137 -18.16 -12.40 -5.73
N GLY A 138 -18.20 -13.10 -4.60
CA GLY A 138 -19.13 -12.82 -3.50
C GLY A 138 -20.50 -13.49 -3.62
N VAL A 139 -20.66 -14.48 -4.49
CA VAL A 139 -21.94 -15.19 -4.67
C VAL A 139 -22.09 -16.29 -3.63
N LEU A 140 -22.85 -16.01 -2.58
CA LEU A 140 -23.04 -16.87 -1.41
C LEU A 140 -23.45 -18.30 -1.79
N ASP A 141 -24.46 -18.46 -2.66
CA ASP A 141 -24.95 -19.76 -3.09
C ASP A 141 -23.88 -20.58 -3.83
N ALA A 142 -23.02 -19.91 -4.62
CA ALA A 142 -21.93 -20.57 -5.32
C ALA A 142 -20.89 -21.13 -4.32
N VAL A 143 -20.51 -20.31 -3.34
CA VAL A 143 -19.61 -20.71 -2.25
C VAL A 143 -20.22 -21.88 -1.45
N GLN A 144 -21.50 -21.81 -1.13
CA GLN A 144 -22.20 -22.87 -0.40
C GLN A 144 -22.17 -24.19 -1.18
N VAL A 145 -22.53 -24.16 -2.46
CA VAL A 145 -22.52 -25.35 -3.33
C VAL A 145 -21.16 -26.00 -3.39
N LEU A 146 -20.09 -25.21 -3.57
CA LEU A 146 -18.73 -25.73 -3.62
C LEU A 146 -18.32 -26.42 -2.33
N ILE A 147 -18.61 -25.81 -1.17
CA ILE A 147 -18.30 -26.39 0.15
C ILE A 147 -19.11 -27.68 0.39
N GLU A 148 -20.41 -27.68 0.07
CA GLU A 148 -21.27 -28.87 0.18
C GLU A 148 -20.79 -30.04 -0.67
N ARG A 149 -20.06 -29.75 -1.77
CA ARG A 149 -19.50 -30.75 -2.68
C ARG A 149 -18.03 -31.06 -2.40
N GLY A 150 -17.50 -30.67 -1.25
CA GLY A 150 -16.18 -31.05 -0.76
C GLY A 150 -15.04 -30.13 -1.15
N ALA A 151 -15.32 -28.87 -1.51
CA ALA A 151 -14.24 -27.89 -1.69
C ALA A 151 -13.53 -27.64 -0.36
N SER A 152 -12.21 -27.71 -0.37
CA SER A 152 -11.34 -27.42 0.79
C SER A 152 -11.36 -25.93 1.12
N VAL A 153 -11.86 -25.60 2.32
CA VAL A 153 -12.05 -24.20 2.75
C VAL A 153 -10.73 -23.46 2.91
N ASP A 154 -9.67 -24.15 3.35
CA ASP A 154 -8.36 -23.57 3.67
C ASP A 154 -7.28 -23.87 2.61
N GLN A 155 -7.67 -24.34 1.41
CA GLN A 155 -6.72 -24.46 0.32
C GLN A 155 -6.10 -23.10 0.00
N ARG A 156 -4.83 -23.12 -0.41
CA ARG A 156 -4.03 -21.90 -0.64
C ARG A 156 -3.60 -21.83 -2.08
N GLU A 157 -3.74 -20.67 -2.72
CA GLU A 157 -3.15 -20.46 -4.05
C GLU A 157 -1.61 -20.38 -3.97
N GLU A 158 -0.94 -20.59 -5.11
CA GLU A 158 0.50 -20.82 -5.13
C GLU A 158 1.34 -19.55 -4.97
N ALA A 159 0.90 -18.42 -5.52
CA ALA A 159 1.71 -17.21 -5.58
C ALA A 159 1.91 -16.56 -4.20
N PHE A 160 0.80 -16.32 -3.50
CA PHE A 160 0.79 -15.58 -2.24
C PHE A 160 0.29 -16.38 -1.05
N GLN A 161 -0.14 -17.65 -1.26
CA GLN A 161 -0.72 -18.50 -0.22
C GLN A 161 -2.02 -17.91 0.38
N GLN A 162 -2.80 -17.21 -0.44
CA GLN A 162 -4.09 -16.68 -0.05
C GLN A 162 -5.15 -17.79 0.01
N THR A 163 -6.13 -17.63 0.91
CA THR A 163 -7.27 -18.54 1.07
C THR A 163 -8.55 -17.89 0.55
N ALA A 164 -9.61 -18.70 0.36
CA ALA A 164 -10.94 -18.19 -0.02
C ALA A 164 -11.44 -17.11 0.95
N LEU A 165 -11.18 -17.26 2.26
CA LEU A 165 -11.54 -16.24 3.27
C LEU A 165 -10.84 -14.90 3.00
N MET A 166 -9.56 -14.90 2.65
CA MET A 166 -8.83 -13.67 2.35
C MET A 166 -9.39 -12.94 1.13
N PHE A 167 -9.80 -13.67 0.09
CA PHE A 167 -10.46 -13.09 -1.08
C PHE A 167 -11.81 -12.46 -0.71
N ALA A 168 -12.65 -13.15 0.05
CA ALA A 168 -13.95 -12.63 0.51
C ALA A 168 -13.79 -11.37 1.39
N VAL A 169 -12.78 -11.34 2.26
CA VAL A 169 -12.48 -10.19 3.13
C VAL A 169 -12.03 -8.96 2.31
N ARG A 170 -11.13 -9.13 1.35
CA ARG A 170 -10.66 -8.05 0.48
C ARG A 170 -11.80 -7.39 -0.28
N GLU A 171 -12.67 -8.20 -0.86
CA GLU A 171 -13.80 -7.73 -1.66
C GLU A 171 -15.02 -7.32 -0.79
N ASN A 172 -14.91 -7.45 0.55
CA ASN A 172 -15.95 -7.07 1.52
C ASN A 172 -17.25 -7.86 1.40
N HIS A 173 -17.17 -9.14 1.11
CA HIS A 173 -18.34 -10.02 0.99
C HIS A 173 -18.72 -10.61 2.36
N ALA A 174 -19.28 -9.80 3.27
CA ALA A 174 -19.60 -10.19 4.63
C ALA A 174 -20.44 -11.49 4.76
N PRO A 175 -21.47 -11.76 3.92
CA PRO A 175 -22.19 -13.03 3.97
C PRO A 175 -21.30 -14.24 3.66
N VAL A 176 -20.39 -14.10 2.68
CA VAL A 176 -19.44 -15.15 2.32
C VAL A 176 -18.40 -15.36 3.43
N VAL A 177 -17.88 -14.27 4.01
CA VAL A 177 -16.98 -14.34 5.17
C VAL A 177 -17.62 -15.11 6.32
N LYS A 178 -18.88 -14.78 6.65
CA LYS A 178 -19.64 -15.47 7.69
C LYS A 178 -19.78 -16.96 7.41
N LEU A 179 -20.12 -17.33 6.17
CA LEU A 179 -20.25 -18.73 5.77
C LEU A 179 -18.90 -19.47 5.86
N LEU A 180 -17.83 -18.90 5.34
CA LEU A 180 -16.50 -19.52 5.37
C LEU A 180 -16.02 -19.75 6.82
N ILE A 181 -16.21 -18.77 7.71
CA ILE A 181 -15.90 -18.90 9.13
C ILE A 181 -16.73 -20.04 9.75
N ALA A 182 -18.05 -20.08 9.50
CA ALA A 182 -18.94 -21.13 10.01
C ALA A 182 -18.55 -22.53 9.48
N LYS A 183 -17.87 -22.61 8.34
CA LYS A 183 -17.35 -23.85 7.75
C LYS A 183 -15.91 -24.16 8.12
N GLY A 184 -15.35 -23.46 9.11
CA GLY A 184 -14.06 -23.74 9.69
C GLY A 184 -12.87 -23.09 8.99
N ALA A 185 -13.09 -22.05 8.18
CA ALA A 185 -11.97 -21.30 7.57
C ALA A 185 -11.04 -20.73 8.65
N SER A 186 -9.75 -20.90 8.46
CA SER A 186 -8.72 -20.40 9.37
C SER A 186 -8.65 -18.87 9.36
N VAL A 187 -9.18 -18.22 10.39
CA VAL A 187 -9.17 -16.75 10.54
C VAL A 187 -7.78 -16.18 10.78
N ASN A 188 -6.80 -17.04 11.14
CA ASN A 188 -5.40 -16.69 11.38
C ASN A 188 -4.44 -17.21 10.28
N ALA A 189 -4.95 -17.69 9.16
CA ALA A 189 -4.13 -18.04 8.01
C ALA A 189 -3.28 -16.84 7.59
N ARG A 190 -2.06 -17.08 7.11
CA ARG A 190 -1.13 -16.01 6.70
C ARG A 190 -0.70 -16.23 5.27
N THR A 191 -0.57 -15.14 4.52
CA THR A 191 0.03 -15.15 3.18
C THR A 191 1.52 -15.46 3.28
N ARG A 192 2.11 -15.87 2.15
CA ARG A 192 3.55 -16.07 2.03
C ARG A 192 4.29 -14.78 2.39
N VAL A 193 5.37 -14.91 3.13
CA VAL A 193 6.36 -13.84 3.27
C VAL A 193 7.11 -13.78 1.96
N GLY A 194 6.98 -12.68 1.23
CA GLY A 194 7.72 -12.47 -0.01
C GLY A 194 9.22 -12.44 0.31
N GLN A 195 10.01 -13.16 -0.48
CA GLN A 195 11.41 -12.80 -0.60
C GLN A 195 11.38 -11.35 -1.10
N THR A 196 12.03 -10.44 -0.36
CA THR A 196 12.34 -9.14 -0.92
C THR A 196 13.02 -9.45 -2.26
N PRO A 197 12.47 -9.01 -3.40
CA PRO A 197 13.33 -8.89 -4.55
C PRO A 197 14.53 -8.14 -4.02
N ASN A 198 15.75 -8.56 -4.37
CA ASN A 198 16.94 -7.77 -4.13
C ASN A 198 16.87 -6.48 -4.97
N TRP A 199 15.83 -5.68 -4.74
CA TRP A 199 15.80 -4.27 -5.02
C TRP A 199 16.62 -3.56 -3.92
N VAL A 200 17.85 -4.03 -3.76
CA VAL A 200 18.93 -3.11 -3.57
C VAL A 200 18.85 -2.29 -4.85
N LEU A 201 18.18 -1.13 -4.75
CA LEU A 201 18.38 -0.11 -5.76
C LEU A 201 19.89 -0.02 -5.90
N PRO A 202 20.47 -0.42 -7.06
CA PRO A 202 21.90 -0.23 -7.25
C PRO A 202 22.11 1.26 -6.97
N ASN A 203 23.13 1.61 -6.20
CA ASN A 203 23.55 2.99 -5.94
C ASN A 203 23.86 3.77 -7.23
N SER A 204 23.49 3.24 -8.38
CA SER A 204 23.70 3.81 -9.68
C SER A 204 22.71 3.23 -10.70
N VAL A 205 21.55 3.85 -10.83
CA VAL A 205 20.88 3.89 -12.13
C VAL A 205 21.24 5.23 -12.75
N PRO A 206 22.19 5.27 -13.69
CA PRO A 206 22.44 6.48 -14.46
C PRO A 206 21.20 6.72 -15.34
N GLY A 207 20.47 7.82 -15.15
CA GLY A 207 19.51 8.28 -16.11
C GLY A 207 18.07 8.53 -15.65
N PHE A 208 17.67 8.19 -14.45
CA PHE A 208 16.39 8.65 -13.89
C PHE A 208 16.65 9.60 -12.73
N GLY A 209 16.50 10.90 -12.99
CA GLY A 209 16.80 12.01 -12.09
C GLY A 209 15.81 12.23 -10.94
N PHE A 210 15.37 11.15 -10.30
CA PHE A 210 14.87 11.19 -8.94
C PHE A 210 15.87 10.45 -8.08
N GLY A 211 17.00 11.11 -7.84
CA GLY A 211 18.03 10.61 -6.96
C GLY A 211 17.42 10.29 -5.61
N VAL A 212 17.51 9.03 -5.20
CA VAL A 212 17.65 8.71 -3.79
C VAL A 212 18.79 9.60 -3.31
N GLY A 213 18.44 10.61 -2.49
CA GLY A 213 19.35 11.69 -2.16
C GLY A 213 20.69 11.15 -1.71
N ILE A 214 21.70 11.40 -2.52
CA ILE A 214 23.05 11.49 -2.00
C ILE A 214 22.98 12.70 -1.08
N VAL A 215 22.79 12.45 0.21
CA VAL A 215 23.08 13.41 1.24
C VAL A 215 24.59 13.68 1.10
N ARG A 216 24.96 14.68 0.28
CA ARG A 216 26.29 15.26 0.32
C ARG A 216 26.43 15.96 1.67
N GLY A 217 26.84 15.21 2.65
CA GLY A 217 26.98 15.61 4.03
C GLY A 217 27.33 14.41 4.90
N GLY A 218 28.12 13.46 4.37
CA GLY A 218 28.89 12.52 5.19
C GLY A 218 28.15 11.53 6.07
N LEU A 219 26.81 11.50 6.04
CA LEU A 219 26.08 10.39 6.65
C LEU A 219 26.05 9.23 5.65
N PRO A 220 26.51 8.02 6.05
CA PRO A 220 26.31 6.84 5.23
C PRO A 220 24.81 6.75 4.93
N ALA A 221 24.46 6.58 3.66
CA ALA A 221 23.10 6.22 3.28
C ALA A 221 22.78 4.95 4.08
N ARG A 222 22.09 5.08 5.23
CA ARG A 222 21.58 3.94 5.97
C ARG A 222 20.63 3.26 5.00
N GLY A 223 20.95 2.03 4.62
CA GLY A 223 20.13 1.27 3.72
C GLY A 223 18.73 1.18 4.31
N VAL A 224 17.78 1.91 3.74
CA VAL A 224 16.38 1.75 4.10
C VAL A 224 16.04 0.31 3.80
N ARG A 225 15.76 -0.47 4.84
CA ARG A 225 15.31 -1.85 4.65
C ARG A 225 14.06 -1.81 3.80
N ALA A 226 14.13 -2.47 2.65
CA ALA A 226 12.94 -2.64 1.82
C ALA A 226 11.86 -3.37 2.65
N PRO A 227 10.61 -2.89 2.64
CA PRO A 227 9.53 -3.56 3.33
C PRO A 227 9.45 -5.02 2.91
N ILE A 228 9.30 -5.94 3.87
CA ILE A 228 9.08 -7.35 3.60
C ILE A 228 7.58 -7.55 3.37
N PRO A 229 7.12 -7.76 2.11
CA PRO A 229 5.70 -7.96 1.85
C PRO A 229 5.25 -9.33 2.37
N GLY A 230 3.97 -9.43 2.72
CA GLY A 230 3.35 -10.70 3.07
C GLY A 230 3.14 -10.93 4.55
N ALA A 231 2.92 -12.18 4.91
CA ALA A 231 2.44 -12.61 6.23
C ALA A 231 1.10 -11.96 6.64
N LEU A 232 0.29 -11.50 5.66
CA LEU A 232 -0.99 -10.86 5.92
C LEU A 232 -2.05 -11.89 6.31
N SER A 233 -2.77 -11.63 7.39
CA SER A 233 -3.94 -12.40 7.81
C SER A 233 -5.24 -11.80 7.23
N PRO A 234 -6.39 -12.51 7.31
CA PRO A 234 -7.70 -11.93 7.01
C PRO A 234 -7.96 -10.62 7.77
N LEU A 235 -7.60 -10.56 9.07
CA LEU A 235 -7.78 -9.34 9.86
C LEU A 235 -6.88 -8.20 9.40
N GLN A 236 -5.66 -8.49 8.92
CA GLN A 236 -4.77 -7.48 8.32
C GLN A 236 -5.38 -6.89 7.03
N TYR A 237 -6.00 -7.72 6.19
CA TYR A 237 -6.71 -7.22 5.00
C TYR A 237 -7.91 -6.34 5.40
N ALA A 238 -8.74 -6.79 6.34
CA ALA A 238 -9.88 -6.02 6.83
C ALA A 238 -9.45 -4.67 7.41
N ALA A 239 -8.36 -4.65 8.19
CA ALA A 239 -7.80 -3.44 8.80
C ALA A 239 -7.25 -2.46 7.75
N ARG A 240 -6.49 -2.95 6.78
CA ARG A 240 -5.93 -2.15 5.70
C ARG A 240 -7.02 -1.51 4.82
N ASP A 241 -8.05 -2.27 4.49
CA ASP A 241 -9.07 -1.89 3.52
C ASP A 241 -10.30 -1.22 4.18
N GLY A 242 -10.32 -1.11 5.52
CA GLY A 242 -11.36 -0.40 6.28
C GLY A 242 -12.68 -1.16 6.43
N ARG A 243 -12.63 -2.50 6.46
CA ARG A 243 -13.82 -3.38 6.51
C ARG A 243 -14.27 -3.60 7.95
N VAL A 244 -14.97 -2.64 8.53
CA VAL A 244 -15.34 -2.64 9.97
C VAL A 244 -16.15 -3.86 10.37
N GLU A 245 -17.25 -4.16 9.64
CA GLU A 245 -18.12 -5.29 9.91
C GLU A 245 -17.37 -6.62 9.81
N VAL A 246 -16.59 -6.78 8.75
CA VAL A 246 -15.78 -7.98 8.51
C VAL A 246 -14.70 -8.14 9.57
N ALA A 247 -14.05 -7.05 10.00
CA ALA A 247 -13.08 -7.08 11.08
C ALA A 247 -13.71 -7.53 12.40
N ALA A 248 -14.92 -7.04 12.72
CA ALA A 248 -15.66 -7.49 13.89
C ALA A 248 -15.99 -8.99 13.83
N MET A 249 -16.48 -9.49 12.68
CA MET A 249 -16.76 -10.92 12.48
C MET A 249 -15.51 -11.79 12.67
N LEU A 250 -14.36 -11.35 12.15
CA LEU A 250 -13.09 -12.07 12.30
C LEU A 250 -12.64 -12.12 13.76
N LEU A 251 -12.76 -11.01 14.49
CA LEU A 251 -12.43 -10.94 15.93
C LEU A 251 -13.37 -11.83 16.76
N ASP A 252 -14.67 -11.81 16.47
CA ASP A 252 -15.67 -12.67 17.14
C ASP A 252 -15.41 -14.18 16.88
N ALA A 253 -14.76 -14.49 15.74
CA ALA A 253 -14.32 -15.84 15.39
C ALA A 253 -12.92 -16.21 15.91
N GLY A 254 -12.29 -15.39 16.75
CA GLY A 254 -10.98 -15.67 17.35
C GLY A 254 -9.77 -15.30 16.49
N ALA A 255 -9.92 -14.32 15.60
CA ALA A 255 -8.75 -13.76 14.93
C ALA A 255 -7.80 -13.10 15.95
N ASP A 256 -6.51 -13.37 15.84
CA ASP A 256 -5.49 -12.74 16.67
C ASP A 256 -5.43 -11.24 16.36
N ILE A 257 -5.91 -10.43 17.31
CA ILE A 257 -6.01 -8.99 17.20
C ILE A 257 -4.64 -8.29 17.05
N ASN A 258 -3.57 -8.96 17.52
CA ASN A 258 -2.21 -8.45 17.53
C ASN A 258 -1.29 -9.15 16.51
N ILE A 259 -1.85 -9.91 15.60
CA ILE A 259 -1.10 -10.63 14.57
C ILE A 259 -0.22 -9.65 13.77
N ARG A 260 1.05 -10.01 13.57
CA ARG A 260 2.03 -9.12 12.91
C ARG A 260 2.26 -9.56 11.47
N ASP A 261 2.39 -8.60 10.56
CA ASP A 261 2.83 -8.87 9.17
C ASP A 261 4.35 -9.05 9.07
N GLY A 262 4.89 -9.11 7.85
CA GLY A 262 6.33 -9.26 7.61
C GLY A 262 7.20 -8.09 8.11
N ASN A 263 6.61 -6.95 8.44
CA ASN A 263 7.27 -5.76 8.98
C ASN A 263 6.85 -5.46 10.43
N ASP A 264 6.37 -6.46 11.14
CA ASP A 264 5.84 -6.35 12.50
C ASP A 264 4.63 -5.40 12.64
N ILE A 265 3.97 -5.04 11.52
CA ILE A 265 2.80 -4.16 11.55
C ILE A 265 1.61 -4.96 12.09
N THR A 266 0.99 -4.44 13.17
CA THR A 266 -0.26 -5.00 13.71
C THR A 266 -1.48 -4.51 12.91
N PRO A 267 -2.66 -5.17 13.02
CA PRO A 267 -3.89 -4.66 12.42
C PRO A 267 -4.22 -3.23 12.84
N LEU A 268 -3.94 -2.86 14.10
CA LEU A 268 -4.15 -1.51 14.60
C LEU A 268 -3.27 -0.48 13.85
N ILE A 269 -1.97 -0.72 13.78
CA ILE A 269 -1.06 0.17 13.02
C ILE A 269 -1.46 0.20 11.55
N SER A 270 -1.79 -0.97 10.96
CA SER A 270 -2.22 -1.08 9.56
C SER A 270 -3.46 -0.23 9.28
N SER A 271 -4.48 -0.27 10.14
CA SER A 271 -5.69 0.53 9.98
C SER A 271 -5.41 2.04 10.06
N ILE A 272 -4.54 2.47 10.98
CA ILE A 272 -4.18 3.88 11.14
C ILE A 272 -3.43 4.39 9.91
N VAL A 273 -2.36 3.71 9.50
CA VAL A 273 -1.52 4.17 8.38
C VAL A 273 -2.23 4.11 7.01
N ASN A 274 -3.31 3.36 6.90
CA ASN A 274 -4.16 3.34 5.71
C ASN A 274 -5.41 4.23 5.86
N ASN A 275 -5.44 5.14 6.84
CA ASN A 275 -6.53 6.08 7.08
C ASN A 275 -7.89 5.38 7.27
N ARG A 276 -7.94 4.39 8.19
CA ARG A 276 -9.15 3.63 8.54
C ARG A 276 -9.50 3.80 10.02
N PRO A 277 -9.84 5.02 10.47
CA PRO A 277 -10.01 5.34 11.89
C PRO A 277 -11.14 4.54 12.56
N GLN A 278 -12.17 4.13 11.82
CA GLN A 278 -13.27 3.33 12.36
C GLN A 278 -12.81 1.91 12.76
N VAL A 279 -11.96 1.29 11.92
CA VAL A 279 -11.37 -0.02 12.26
C VAL A 279 -10.36 0.13 13.38
N ALA A 280 -9.55 1.20 13.38
CA ALA A 280 -8.62 1.48 14.47
C ALA A 280 -9.36 1.59 15.82
N ARG A 281 -10.48 2.32 15.85
CA ARG A 281 -11.33 2.43 17.05
C ARG A 281 -11.85 1.06 17.48
N LEU A 282 -12.42 0.28 16.55
CA LEU A 282 -12.90 -1.08 16.84
C LEU A 282 -11.79 -1.93 17.48
N LEU A 283 -10.59 -1.92 16.91
CA LEU A 283 -9.45 -2.69 17.42
C LEU A 283 -9.02 -2.23 18.83
N ILE A 284 -8.96 -0.92 19.08
CA ILE A 284 -8.65 -0.36 20.41
C ILE A 284 -9.73 -0.77 21.44
N ASP A 285 -11.00 -0.70 21.05
CA ASP A 285 -12.13 -1.07 21.93
C ASP A 285 -12.16 -2.58 22.22
N ARG A 286 -11.65 -3.41 21.30
CA ARG A 286 -11.52 -4.87 21.47
C ARG A 286 -10.20 -5.30 22.11
N GLY A 287 -9.39 -4.37 22.62
CA GLY A 287 -8.19 -4.66 23.41
C GLY A 287 -6.94 -4.94 22.58
N ALA A 288 -6.81 -4.36 21.39
CA ALA A 288 -5.56 -4.40 20.65
C ALA A 288 -4.41 -3.80 21.48
N ASP A 289 -3.20 -4.34 21.31
CA ASP A 289 -2.00 -3.79 21.94
C ASP A 289 -1.68 -2.41 21.38
N ILE A 290 -2.04 -1.38 22.15
CA ILE A 290 -1.85 0.03 21.84
C ILE A 290 -0.39 0.49 21.99
N MET A 291 0.49 -0.34 22.55
CA MET A 291 1.91 -0.06 22.71
C MET A 291 2.78 -0.81 21.68
N ALA A 292 2.18 -1.72 20.91
CA ALA A 292 2.90 -2.46 19.87
C ALA A 292 3.61 -1.51 18.91
N ALA A 293 4.88 -1.76 18.67
CA ALA A 293 5.65 -1.05 17.66
C ALA A 293 5.93 -1.96 16.47
N ASP A 294 5.94 -1.39 15.26
CA ASP A 294 6.39 -2.07 14.06
C ASP A 294 7.94 -2.12 13.99
N TRP A 295 8.45 -2.69 12.91
CA TRP A 295 9.90 -2.80 12.71
C TRP A 295 10.63 -1.46 12.76
N TYR A 296 9.98 -0.37 12.31
CA TYR A 296 10.54 0.99 12.35
C TYR A 296 10.49 1.62 13.75
N GLY A 297 9.84 0.97 14.72
CA GLY A 297 9.56 1.52 16.04
C GLY A 297 8.33 2.43 16.07
N ARG A 298 7.51 2.42 15.00
CA ARG A 298 6.28 3.22 14.92
C ARG A 298 5.20 2.58 15.77
N THR A 299 4.70 3.35 16.75
CA THR A 299 3.57 2.97 17.59
C THR A 299 2.25 3.49 16.99
N PRO A 300 1.09 2.97 17.45
CA PRO A 300 -0.21 3.51 17.06
C PRO A 300 -0.35 5.02 17.28
N LEU A 301 0.17 5.55 18.40
CA LEU A 301 0.15 6.98 18.69
C LEU A 301 0.96 7.78 17.66
N TRP A 302 2.19 7.37 17.40
CA TRP A 302 3.04 8.03 16.43
C TRP A 302 2.41 7.98 15.03
N ALA A 303 1.86 6.80 14.64
CA ALA A 303 1.20 6.62 13.35
C ALA A 303 -0.03 7.54 13.18
N ALA A 304 -0.85 7.70 14.23
CA ALA A 304 -2.01 8.58 14.19
C ALA A 304 -1.63 10.06 14.01
N ILE A 305 -0.54 10.49 14.66
CA ILE A 305 0.00 11.85 14.50
C ILE A 305 0.60 12.02 13.11
N GLU A 306 1.32 11.03 12.59
CA GLU A 306 1.88 11.05 11.24
C GLU A 306 0.77 11.24 10.20
N VAL A 307 -0.26 10.37 10.22
CA VAL A 307 -1.33 10.41 9.22
C VAL A 307 -2.13 11.71 9.32
N ARG A 308 -2.42 12.19 10.54
CA ARG A 308 -3.08 13.49 10.74
C ARG A 308 -2.31 14.65 10.11
N ASN A 309 -0.99 14.56 10.07
CA ASN A 309 -0.08 15.60 9.62
C ASN A 309 0.59 15.30 8.27
N MET A 310 0.02 14.39 7.47
CA MET A 310 0.44 14.17 6.09
C MET A 310 -0.19 15.21 5.17
N ASP A 311 0.62 15.76 4.25
CA ASP A 311 0.12 16.59 3.16
C ASP A 311 -0.36 15.70 2.01
N VAL A 312 -1.64 15.81 1.69
CA VAL A 312 -2.28 15.06 0.59
C VAL A 312 -2.75 15.96 -0.56
N ASP A 313 -2.69 17.28 -0.37
CA ASP A 313 -3.30 18.24 -1.31
C ASP A 313 -2.50 18.41 -2.62
N ASN A 314 -1.29 17.87 -2.73
CA ASN A 314 -0.45 18.06 -3.91
C ASN A 314 -0.63 17.04 -5.02
N ALA A 315 -1.55 16.13 -4.91
CA ALA A 315 -1.96 15.26 -5.99
C ALA A 315 -3.43 15.56 -6.29
N SER A 316 -3.70 16.13 -7.41
CA SER A 316 -4.93 16.38 -8.19
C SER A 316 -6.18 15.52 -7.92
N PHE A 317 -6.31 14.91 -6.77
CA PHE A 317 -7.43 14.07 -6.34
C PHE A 317 -7.92 14.60 -5.00
N ASP A 318 -9.20 14.88 -4.95
CA ASP A 318 -10.03 15.31 -3.81
C ASP A 318 -10.01 14.28 -2.65
N ASN A 319 -8.85 14.11 -2.03
CA ASN A 319 -8.63 13.18 -0.91
C ASN A 319 -7.94 13.89 0.26
N SER A 320 -8.46 15.04 0.66
CA SER A 320 -8.06 15.65 1.94
C SER A 320 -8.31 14.64 3.07
N ILE A 321 -7.29 14.37 3.89
CA ILE A 321 -7.46 13.55 5.08
C ILE A 321 -8.31 14.35 6.07
N ASP A 322 -9.47 13.81 6.45
CA ASP A 322 -10.20 14.35 7.58
C ASP A 322 -9.34 14.16 8.84
N ARG A 323 -8.88 15.26 9.41
CA ARG A 323 -7.96 15.28 10.54
C ARG A 323 -8.65 15.02 11.88
N ALA A 324 -9.97 15.20 11.96
CA ALA A 324 -10.73 15.05 13.21
C ALA A 324 -10.74 13.61 13.74
N PRO A 325 -11.00 12.56 12.96
CA PRO A 325 -10.96 11.19 13.46
C PRO A 325 -9.59 10.77 14.00
N HIS A 326 -8.50 11.28 13.43
CA HIS A 326 -7.17 11.00 13.94
C HIS A 326 -6.88 11.71 15.26
N LEU A 327 -7.40 12.93 15.45
CA LEU A 327 -7.32 13.60 16.75
C LEU A 327 -8.07 12.81 17.85
N GLU A 328 -9.24 12.25 17.51
CA GLU A 328 -9.98 11.40 18.44
C GLU A 328 -9.19 10.11 18.78
N LEU A 329 -8.55 9.48 17.79
CA LEU A 329 -7.68 8.33 18.05
C LEU A 329 -6.49 8.69 18.96
N ILE A 330 -5.85 9.84 18.73
CA ILE A 330 -4.75 10.33 19.58
C ILE A 330 -5.25 10.51 21.02
N ARG A 331 -6.41 11.17 21.22
CA ARG A 331 -7.01 11.33 22.54
C ARG A 331 -7.32 10.01 23.22
N MET A 332 -7.91 9.06 22.46
CA MET A 332 -8.24 7.74 22.96
C MET A 332 -6.99 6.96 23.41
N LEU A 333 -5.94 6.97 22.59
CA LEU A 333 -4.68 6.30 22.90
C LEU A 333 -4.03 6.90 24.14
N LEU A 334 -3.93 8.23 24.22
CA LEU A 334 -3.35 8.92 25.37
C LEU A 334 -4.17 8.71 26.66
N ALA A 335 -5.51 8.74 26.57
CA ALA A 335 -6.38 8.44 27.71
C ALA A 335 -6.22 7.00 28.23
N LYS A 336 -5.84 6.06 27.37
CA LYS A 336 -5.52 4.67 27.75
C LYS A 336 -4.08 4.51 28.28
N GLY A 337 -3.30 5.58 28.38
CA GLY A 337 -1.99 5.59 29.02
C GLY A 337 -0.84 5.14 28.15
N VAL A 338 -0.90 5.29 26.83
CA VAL A 338 0.26 5.03 25.99
C VAL A 338 1.42 5.96 26.35
N ASP A 339 2.65 5.44 26.25
CA ASP A 339 3.85 6.27 26.44
C ASP A 339 4.04 7.24 25.25
N PRO A 340 3.95 8.58 25.47
CA PRO A 340 4.12 9.57 24.43
C PRO A 340 5.60 9.80 24.06
N ASN A 341 6.55 9.14 24.74
CA ASN A 341 7.98 9.35 24.59
C ASN A 341 8.69 8.26 23.79
N VAL A 342 7.93 7.29 23.27
CA VAL A 342 8.51 6.22 22.45
C VAL A 342 9.23 6.81 21.24
N ARG A 343 10.47 6.37 21.03
CA ARG A 343 11.33 6.85 19.95
C ARG A 343 11.32 5.91 18.76
N MET A 344 11.22 6.47 17.57
CA MET A 344 11.37 5.73 16.31
C MET A 344 12.80 5.15 16.21
N LYS A 345 12.91 3.91 15.76
CA LYS A 345 14.21 3.25 15.50
C LYS A 345 14.77 3.66 14.15
N GLU A 346 13.91 3.65 13.13
CA GLU A 346 14.22 3.97 11.75
C GLU A 346 13.15 4.92 11.20
N VAL A 347 13.46 5.62 10.11
CA VAL A 347 12.45 6.45 9.43
C VAL A 347 11.62 5.53 8.52
N PRO A 348 10.30 5.42 8.75
CA PRO A 348 9.46 4.61 7.88
C PRO A 348 9.40 5.23 6.48
N PRO A 349 9.29 4.41 5.42
CA PRO A 349 9.04 4.95 4.09
C PRO A 349 7.75 5.77 4.12
N VAL A 350 7.80 6.98 3.58
CA VAL A 350 6.63 7.86 3.50
C VAL A 350 5.59 7.17 2.62
N ARG A 351 4.55 6.62 3.25
CA ARG A 351 3.36 6.16 2.54
C ARG A 351 2.47 7.36 2.29
N ARG A 352 2.52 7.86 1.08
CA ARG A 352 1.35 8.57 0.57
C ARG A 352 0.31 7.51 0.24
N ALA A 353 -0.90 7.65 0.75
CA ALA A 353 -1.97 6.66 0.65
C ALA A 353 -2.24 6.16 -0.79
N PHE A 354 -1.78 6.88 -1.81
CA PHE A 354 -2.04 6.60 -3.23
C PHE A 354 -0.84 6.84 -4.15
N LEU A 355 0.30 7.27 -3.64
CA LEU A 355 1.50 7.47 -4.45
C LEU A 355 2.54 6.40 -4.11
N ARG A 356 3.24 5.93 -5.16
CA ARG A 356 4.39 5.04 -5.04
C ARG A 356 5.30 5.53 -3.92
N ALA A 357 5.78 4.61 -3.08
CA ALA A 357 6.72 4.90 -2.02
C ALA A 357 7.82 5.82 -2.55
N THR A 358 7.69 7.10 -2.28
CA THR A 358 8.80 8.02 -2.43
C THR A 358 9.73 7.74 -1.26
N GLY A 359 11.01 7.56 -1.52
CA GLY A 359 11.99 7.37 -0.46
C GLY A 359 11.90 8.48 0.58
N ASP A 360 12.54 8.27 1.72
CA ASP A 360 12.69 9.30 2.74
C ASP A 360 13.31 10.55 2.10
N LEU A 361 12.57 11.66 2.10
CA LEU A 361 13.03 12.96 1.61
C LEU A 361 13.63 13.80 2.73
N SER A 362 13.82 13.23 3.92
CA SER A 362 14.48 13.92 5.04
C SER A 362 15.91 14.31 4.68
N TRP A 363 16.26 15.57 4.92
CA TRP A 363 17.60 16.07 4.71
C TRP A 363 18.42 16.15 6.01
N VAL A 364 17.83 15.73 7.14
CA VAL A 364 18.50 15.46 8.40
C VAL A 364 18.13 14.05 8.90
N ASP A 365 18.95 13.47 9.77
CA ASP A 365 18.63 12.18 10.38
C ASP A 365 17.47 12.35 11.38
N MET A 366 16.32 11.74 11.03
CA MET A 366 15.10 11.76 11.83
C MET A 366 14.94 10.54 12.75
N THR A 367 15.94 9.65 12.81
CA THR A 367 15.90 8.52 13.73
C THR A 367 15.85 8.99 15.18
N GLY A 368 15.09 8.32 16.01
CA GLY A 368 14.85 8.73 17.39
C GLY A 368 13.76 9.80 17.57
N GLN A 369 13.03 10.18 16.53
CA GLN A 369 11.92 11.13 16.67
C GLN A 369 10.81 10.57 17.57
N THR A 370 10.20 11.46 18.35
CA THR A 370 9.08 11.20 19.25
C THR A 370 7.76 11.65 18.63
N PRO A 371 6.59 11.26 19.18
CA PRO A 371 5.30 11.84 18.85
C PRO A 371 5.27 13.37 18.93
N PHE A 372 5.90 13.96 19.97
CA PHE A 372 5.97 15.41 20.15
C PHE A 372 6.77 16.09 19.01
N LEU A 373 7.92 15.52 18.66
CA LEU A 373 8.74 16.02 17.56
C LEU A 373 8.01 15.93 16.22
N ARG A 374 7.26 14.84 15.98
CA ARG A 374 6.45 14.67 14.76
C ARG A 374 5.32 15.72 14.68
N ALA A 375 4.68 16.06 15.80
CA ALA A 375 3.68 17.11 15.86
C ALA A 375 4.30 18.51 15.62
N ALA A 376 5.49 18.77 16.18
CA ALA A 376 6.22 20.01 16.00
C ALA A 376 6.62 20.26 14.53
N LEU A 377 6.92 19.20 13.77
CA LEU A 377 7.25 19.31 12.34
C LEU A 377 6.09 19.91 11.51
N ALA A 378 4.87 19.60 11.88
CA ALA A 378 3.67 20.14 11.23
C ALA A 378 3.20 21.49 11.82
N GLY A 379 3.73 21.90 12.98
CA GLY A 379 3.19 23.01 13.74
C GLY A 379 1.83 22.70 14.40
N ASP A 380 1.51 21.40 14.62
CA ASP A 380 0.24 20.97 15.20
C ASP A 380 0.18 21.23 16.71
N LEU A 381 -0.08 22.49 17.07
CA LEU A 381 -0.18 22.94 18.46
C LEU A 381 -1.21 22.16 19.29
N THR A 382 -2.31 21.75 18.66
CA THR A 382 -3.35 20.96 19.34
C THR A 382 -2.78 19.67 19.87
N VAL A 383 -2.06 18.94 19.01
CA VAL A 383 -1.43 17.67 19.39
C VAL A 383 -0.24 17.89 20.31
N MET A 384 0.60 18.93 20.07
CA MET A 384 1.73 19.26 20.97
C MET A 384 1.24 19.49 22.40
N ARG A 385 0.23 20.34 22.60
CA ARG A 385 -0.33 20.61 23.93
C ARG A 385 -0.98 19.38 24.56
N LEU A 386 -1.69 18.59 23.77
CA LEU A 386 -2.29 17.34 24.23
C LEU A 386 -1.23 16.34 24.72
N LEU A 387 -0.13 16.19 23.99
CA LEU A 387 0.99 15.35 24.39
C LEU A 387 1.64 15.81 25.71
N LEU A 388 1.82 17.13 25.89
CA LEU A 388 2.35 17.70 27.15
C LEU A 388 1.43 17.41 28.33
N GLN A 389 0.10 17.52 28.17
CA GLN A 389 -0.89 17.14 29.18
C GLN A 389 -0.75 15.66 29.62
N HIS A 390 -0.27 14.81 28.72
CA HIS A 390 -0.04 13.39 28.95
C HIS A 390 1.45 13.03 29.20
N LYS A 391 2.24 14.00 29.71
CA LYS A 391 3.63 13.80 30.15
C LYS A 391 4.63 13.49 29.02
N ALA A 392 4.38 13.99 27.81
CA ALA A 392 5.43 13.98 26.81
C ALA A 392 6.60 14.86 27.27
N ASP A 393 7.81 14.33 27.14
CA ASP A 393 9.03 15.10 27.37
C ASP A 393 9.38 15.86 26.08
N PRO A 394 9.20 17.18 26.06
CA PRO A 394 9.48 17.99 24.88
C PRO A 394 10.98 18.15 24.61
N MET A 395 11.85 17.79 25.54
CA MET A 395 13.31 17.91 25.40
C MET A 395 13.94 16.79 24.59
N ILE A 396 13.21 15.71 24.31
CA ILE A 396 13.72 14.58 23.54
C ILE A 396 13.81 14.96 22.04
N GLY A 397 15.04 15.16 21.56
CA GLY A 397 15.36 15.34 20.14
C GLY A 397 15.61 14.01 19.42
N THR A 398 15.96 14.08 18.13
CA THR A 398 16.45 12.90 17.36
C THR A 398 17.77 12.40 17.91
N PHE A 399 18.23 11.20 17.48
CA PHE A 399 19.56 10.70 17.84
C PHE A 399 20.68 11.60 17.30
N ALA A 400 20.42 12.34 16.22
CA ALA A 400 21.32 13.34 15.66
C ALA A 400 21.26 14.69 16.39
N GLY A 401 20.49 14.83 17.48
CA GLY A 401 20.40 16.04 18.29
C GLY A 401 19.49 17.13 17.69
N THR A 402 18.67 16.81 16.68
CA THR A 402 17.70 17.76 16.14
C THR A 402 16.55 17.92 17.15
N SER A 403 16.39 19.11 17.73
CA SER A 403 15.36 19.39 18.75
C SER A 403 14.01 19.72 18.13
N PRO A 404 12.91 19.62 18.93
CA PRO A 404 11.59 20.06 18.48
C PRO A 404 11.55 21.55 18.08
N LEU A 405 12.34 22.41 18.73
CA LEU A 405 12.47 23.83 18.34
C LEU A 405 13.05 23.98 16.93
N MET A 406 14.11 23.24 16.61
CA MET A 406 14.72 23.26 15.26
C MET A 406 13.72 22.78 14.22
N ILE A 407 12.99 21.71 14.52
CA ILE A 407 11.98 21.12 13.62
C ILE A 407 10.82 22.10 13.41
N ALA A 408 10.27 22.69 14.47
CA ALA A 408 9.19 23.69 14.37
C ALA A 408 9.63 24.92 13.58
N ALA A 409 10.91 25.33 13.70
CA ALA A 409 11.48 26.44 12.96
C ALA A 409 11.74 26.09 11.48
N GLY A 410 11.68 24.81 11.10
CA GLY A 410 11.76 24.41 9.70
C GLY A 410 12.94 23.53 9.31
N VAL A 411 13.74 23.08 10.25
CA VAL A 411 14.73 22.04 9.95
C VAL A 411 13.97 20.77 9.56
N ASN A 412 14.33 20.17 8.45
CA ASN A 412 13.66 19.01 7.85
C ASN A 412 12.24 19.24 7.31
N TRP A 413 11.80 20.49 7.23
CA TRP A 413 10.53 20.74 6.55
C TRP A 413 10.66 20.51 5.06
N VAL A 414 9.79 19.65 4.51
CA VAL A 414 9.76 19.28 3.11
C VAL A 414 8.38 19.56 2.54
N PHE A 415 8.35 20.40 1.51
CA PHE A 415 7.12 20.71 0.79
C PHE A 415 6.44 19.43 0.30
N SER A 416 5.11 19.37 0.42
CA SER A 416 4.28 18.23 0.01
C SER A 416 4.48 16.91 0.78
N GLN A 417 5.15 16.91 1.91
CA GLN A 417 5.23 15.73 2.79
C GLN A 417 4.54 15.95 4.14
N THR A 418 4.51 17.18 4.60
CA THR A 418 3.94 17.52 5.89
C THR A 418 2.86 18.57 5.68
N TYR A 419 1.68 18.33 6.22
CA TYR A 419 0.62 19.33 6.26
C TYR A 419 1.15 20.59 6.92
N ASP A 420 0.92 21.74 6.30
CA ASP A 420 1.36 23.03 6.83
C ASP A 420 0.16 23.76 7.43
N GLU A 421 0.14 23.85 8.76
CA GLU A 421 -0.84 24.68 9.49
C GLU A 421 -0.67 26.19 9.21
N GLY A 422 0.34 26.54 8.40
CA GLY A 422 0.68 27.91 8.06
C GLY A 422 1.76 28.51 8.96
N GLN A 423 2.35 29.61 8.47
CA GLN A 423 3.48 30.24 9.16
C GLN A 423 3.13 30.74 10.57
N ALA A 424 1.89 31.18 10.79
CA ALA A 424 1.43 31.63 12.11
C ALA A 424 1.43 30.48 13.13
N ALA A 425 0.90 29.32 12.76
CA ALA A 425 0.88 28.16 13.64
C ALA A 425 2.30 27.64 13.93
N ARG A 426 3.19 27.64 12.94
CA ARG A 426 4.59 27.28 13.15
C ARG A 426 5.31 28.26 14.08
N LEU A 427 5.05 29.56 13.96
CA LEU A 427 5.58 30.55 14.90
C LEU A 427 5.12 30.27 16.33
N GLU A 428 3.84 29.95 16.53
CA GLU A 428 3.32 29.58 17.85
C GLU A 428 3.95 28.27 18.38
N ALA A 429 4.22 27.28 17.51
CA ALA A 429 4.94 26.08 17.90
C ALA A 429 6.39 26.37 18.32
N VAL A 430 7.08 27.30 17.62
CA VAL A 430 8.43 27.77 18.00
C VAL A 430 8.38 28.49 19.35
N LYS A 431 7.38 29.37 19.58
CA LYS A 431 7.19 30.04 20.87
C LYS A 431 6.99 29.04 21.99
N LEU A 432 6.09 28.07 21.79
CA LEU A 432 5.86 27.00 22.77
C LEU A 432 7.15 26.24 23.11
N CYS A 433 7.93 25.85 22.10
CA CYS A 433 9.21 25.16 22.33
C CYS A 433 10.19 26.04 23.12
N HIS A 434 10.26 27.34 22.85
CA HIS A 434 11.09 28.28 23.62
C HIS A 434 10.58 28.43 25.06
N GLU A 435 9.27 28.60 25.29
CA GLU A 435 8.65 28.68 26.62
C GLU A 435 8.92 27.43 27.46
N LEU A 436 9.06 26.27 26.82
CA LEU A 436 9.45 25.00 27.46
C LEU A 436 10.96 24.92 27.81
N GLY A 437 11.73 25.96 27.50
CA GLY A 437 13.13 26.09 27.89
C GLY A 437 14.14 25.57 26.89
N MET A 438 13.76 25.33 25.63
CA MET A 438 14.71 24.88 24.62
C MET A 438 15.67 25.99 24.21
N ASP A 439 16.97 25.64 24.11
CA ASP A 439 18.02 26.57 23.71
C ASP A 439 17.90 26.94 22.21
N VAL A 440 17.74 28.23 21.92
CA VAL A 440 17.64 28.76 20.55
C VAL A 440 18.94 28.61 19.75
N ASN A 441 20.07 28.41 20.43
CA ASN A 441 21.40 28.24 19.86
C ASN A 441 21.88 26.79 19.80
N GLN A 442 21.04 25.84 20.23
CA GLN A 442 21.37 24.42 20.13
C GLN A 442 21.71 24.05 18.68
N GLN A 443 22.76 23.27 18.50
CA GLN A 443 23.16 22.72 17.21
C GLN A 443 22.99 21.19 17.20
N ASN A 444 22.49 20.65 16.10
CA ASN A 444 22.43 19.21 15.88
C ASN A 444 23.79 18.67 15.38
N SER A 445 23.84 17.37 15.08
CA SER A 445 25.04 16.70 14.56
C SER A 445 25.60 17.28 13.24
N MET A 446 24.80 18.05 12.52
CA MET A 446 25.22 18.76 11.29
C MET A 446 25.61 20.21 11.56
N GLY A 447 25.51 20.67 12.80
CA GLY A 447 25.72 22.08 13.19
C GLY A 447 24.54 23.00 12.86
N LEU A 448 23.38 22.43 12.50
CA LEU A 448 22.19 23.22 12.17
C LEU A 448 21.55 23.80 13.44
N THR A 449 21.04 25.05 13.31
CA THR A 449 20.27 25.74 14.35
C THR A 449 18.81 25.94 13.91
N ALA A 450 17.95 26.31 14.85
CA ALA A 450 16.58 26.73 14.56
C ALA A 450 16.53 27.93 13.60
N LEU A 451 17.47 28.88 13.74
CA LEU A 451 17.56 30.05 12.88
C LEU A 451 17.89 29.69 11.42
N MET A 452 18.75 28.70 11.18
CA MET A 452 19.05 28.19 9.83
C MET A 452 17.83 27.51 9.19
N GLY A 453 17.04 26.77 9.97
CA GLY A 453 15.77 26.20 9.51
C GLY A 453 14.76 27.27 9.08
N ALA A 454 14.59 28.31 9.90
CA ALA A 454 13.70 29.44 9.60
C ALA A 454 14.16 30.21 8.35
N ALA A 455 15.47 30.40 8.19
CA ALA A 455 16.08 31.05 7.04
C ALA A 455 15.86 30.27 5.73
N ASN A 456 16.07 28.95 5.76
CA ASN A 456 15.84 28.07 4.62
C ASN A 456 14.37 28.08 4.15
N ASN A 457 13.43 28.22 5.08
CA ASN A 457 12.00 28.26 4.78
C ASN A 457 11.47 29.65 4.44
N GLY A 458 12.26 30.71 4.63
CA GLY A 458 11.82 32.07 4.40
C GLY A 458 10.79 32.57 5.45
N SER A 459 10.91 32.11 6.69
CA SER A 459 9.97 32.41 7.77
C SER A 459 10.41 33.65 8.58
N ASP A 460 10.20 34.85 8.02
CA ASP A 460 10.69 36.11 8.58
C ASP A 460 10.21 36.36 10.03
N ALA A 461 8.97 35.99 10.35
CA ALA A 461 8.42 36.11 11.69
C ALA A 461 9.16 35.21 12.70
N ILE A 462 9.53 33.98 12.31
CA ILE A 462 10.30 33.07 13.15
C ILE A 462 11.75 33.59 13.29
N ILE A 463 12.37 34.09 12.21
CA ILE A 463 13.69 34.71 12.27
C ILE A 463 13.73 35.85 13.29
N ARG A 464 12.77 36.80 13.22
CA ARG A 464 12.68 37.92 14.18
C ARG A 464 12.54 37.42 15.60
N PHE A 465 11.63 36.49 15.85
CA PHE A 465 11.41 35.92 17.17
C PHE A 465 12.67 35.25 17.72
N LEU A 466 13.32 34.38 16.95
CA LEU A 466 14.52 33.67 17.40
C LEU A 466 15.67 34.65 17.73
N VAL A 467 15.88 35.68 16.89
CA VAL A 467 16.91 36.70 17.16
C VAL A 467 16.58 37.57 18.39
N GLU A 468 15.30 37.93 18.58
CA GLU A 468 14.83 38.59 19.82
C GLU A 468 15.12 37.75 21.06
N LYS A 469 15.02 36.39 20.94
CA LYS A 469 15.31 35.46 22.03
C LYS A 469 16.79 35.07 22.13
N GLY A 470 17.67 35.78 21.42
CA GLY A 470 19.13 35.62 21.53
C GLY A 470 19.75 34.59 20.60
N ALA A 471 19.08 34.25 19.49
CA ALA A 471 19.68 33.40 18.47
C ALA A 471 20.89 34.11 17.83
N LYS A 472 22.05 33.44 17.82
CA LYS A 472 23.28 33.97 17.27
C LYS A 472 23.26 33.90 15.74
N LEU A 473 23.52 35.05 15.09
CA LEU A 473 23.47 35.19 13.64
C LEU A 473 24.71 34.66 12.93
N ASP A 474 25.81 34.49 13.66
CA ASP A 474 27.14 34.09 13.18
C ASP A 474 27.46 32.60 13.32
N LEU A 475 26.57 31.82 13.97
CA LEU A 475 26.74 30.38 14.03
C LEU A 475 26.76 29.76 12.64
N LYS A 476 27.65 28.79 12.47
CA LYS A 476 27.84 28.07 11.20
C LYS A 476 27.56 26.60 11.40
N ASP A 477 27.00 25.98 10.37
CA ASP A 477 26.91 24.54 10.29
C ASP A 477 28.28 23.90 10.00
N LYS A 478 28.36 22.56 9.93
CA LYS A 478 29.62 21.84 9.68
C LYS A 478 30.24 22.12 8.30
N GLU A 479 29.47 22.68 7.37
CA GLU A 479 29.95 23.09 6.05
C GLU A 479 30.30 24.59 5.99
N GLY A 480 30.29 25.28 7.16
CA GLY A 480 30.65 26.69 7.28
C GLY A 480 29.54 27.65 6.86
N ARG A 481 28.30 27.19 6.66
CA ARG A 481 27.15 27.99 6.20
C ARG A 481 26.43 28.63 7.39
N SER A 482 26.21 29.93 7.32
CA SER A 482 25.40 30.69 8.28
C SER A 482 23.91 30.68 7.92
N ALA A 483 23.06 31.23 8.78
CA ALA A 483 21.64 31.43 8.49
C ALA A 483 21.42 32.28 7.22
N LEU A 484 22.29 33.26 6.95
CA LEU A 484 22.21 34.06 5.74
C LEU A 484 22.48 33.19 4.49
N THR A 485 23.50 32.32 4.51
CA THR A 485 23.79 31.38 3.41
C THR A 485 22.60 30.45 3.16
N TRP A 486 21.93 29.99 4.22
CA TRP A 486 20.73 29.17 4.09
C TRP A 486 19.56 29.93 3.45
N ALA A 487 19.38 31.23 3.75
CA ALA A 487 18.40 32.08 3.09
C ALA A 487 18.73 32.36 1.62
N GLU A 488 20.01 32.44 1.26
CA GLU A 488 20.48 32.64 -0.13
C GLU A 488 20.23 31.43 -1.01
N GLY A 489 19.97 30.28 -0.42
CA GLY A 489 19.52 29.08 -1.12
C GLY A 489 20.58 27.98 -1.12
N VAL A 490 20.51 27.10 -0.15
CA VAL A 490 21.30 25.86 -0.13
C VAL A 490 20.60 24.81 -0.98
N PHE A 491 21.34 24.23 -1.93
CA PHE A 491 20.82 23.10 -2.70
C PHE A 491 20.76 21.86 -1.81
N LEU A 492 19.55 21.36 -1.61
CA LEU A 492 19.29 20.07 -1.01
C LEU A 492 18.77 19.12 -2.10
N ALA A 493 19.10 17.84 -2.01
CA ALA A 493 18.67 16.85 -3.01
C ALA A 493 17.14 16.80 -3.22
N THR A 494 16.39 17.29 -2.24
CA THR A 494 14.92 17.33 -2.21
C THR A 494 14.33 18.72 -2.48
N HIS A 495 15.18 19.76 -2.48
CA HIS A 495 14.77 21.15 -2.73
C HIS A 495 15.80 21.86 -3.58
N PRO A 496 15.42 22.42 -4.73
CA PRO A 496 16.29 23.39 -5.38
C PRO A 496 16.49 24.56 -4.43
N GLY A 497 17.75 24.94 -4.20
CA GLY A 497 18.11 26.11 -3.41
C GLY A 497 17.46 27.35 -4.02
N ARG A 498 16.34 27.80 -3.46
CA ARG A 498 15.65 29.03 -3.89
C ARG A 498 15.95 30.14 -2.90
N PRO A 499 16.55 31.27 -3.33
CA PRO A 499 16.75 32.41 -2.47
C PRO A 499 15.43 32.90 -1.85
N LYS A 500 15.52 33.38 -0.62
CA LYS A 500 14.41 33.98 0.16
C LYS A 500 14.68 35.48 0.31
N PRO A 501 14.31 36.33 -0.66
CA PRO A 501 14.74 37.73 -0.72
C PRO A 501 14.40 38.52 0.55
N THR A 502 13.21 38.33 1.12
CA THR A 502 12.79 39.03 2.35
C THR A 502 13.64 38.62 3.56
N SER A 503 13.88 37.31 3.71
CA SER A 503 14.70 36.78 4.80
C SER A 503 16.18 37.16 4.65
N ILE A 504 16.70 37.24 3.43
CA ILE A 504 18.07 37.73 3.15
C ILE A 504 18.18 39.19 3.60
N ALA A 505 17.25 40.05 3.19
CA ALA A 505 17.24 41.46 3.57
C ALA A 505 17.15 41.62 5.11
N LEU A 506 16.23 40.85 5.72
CA LEU A 506 16.04 40.86 7.17
C LEU A 506 17.31 40.41 7.91
N LEU A 507 17.94 39.33 7.52
CA LEU A 507 19.15 38.80 8.17
C LEU A 507 20.31 39.82 8.04
N LYS A 508 20.48 40.44 6.88
CA LYS A 508 21.50 41.51 6.68
C LYS A 508 21.24 42.70 7.58
N GLU A 509 19.99 43.13 7.73
CA GLU A 509 19.60 44.22 8.66
C GLU A 509 19.96 43.85 10.11
N LEU A 510 19.59 42.63 10.53
CA LEU A 510 19.81 42.17 11.91
C LEU A 510 21.31 42.00 12.21
N MET A 511 22.09 41.47 11.24
CA MET A 511 23.55 41.35 11.35
C MET A 511 24.22 42.72 11.47
N ALA A 512 23.81 43.72 10.65
CA ALA A 512 24.33 45.08 10.73
C ALA A 512 24.04 45.73 12.10
N LYS A 513 22.85 45.54 12.62
CA LYS A 513 22.48 46.04 13.99
C LYS A 513 23.30 45.36 15.08
N ALA A 514 23.71 44.13 14.89
CA ALA A 514 24.52 43.38 15.85
C ALA A 514 26.04 43.62 15.65
N GLY A 515 26.45 44.43 14.69
CA GLY A 515 27.88 44.68 14.38
C GLY A 515 28.61 43.51 13.78
N ILE A 516 27.88 42.57 13.17
CA ILE A 516 28.45 41.36 12.52
C ILE A 516 28.72 41.69 11.06
N THR A 517 29.99 41.68 10.68
CA THR A 517 30.42 41.78 9.28
C THR A 517 30.37 40.42 8.60
N GLN A 518 30.02 40.38 7.31
CA GLN A 518 29.93 39.15 6.51
C GLN A 518 31.30 38.48 6.30
#